data_95cfc99a79e3fdd5c87e9bea612c992c
#
_entry.id   95cfc99a79e3fdd5c87e9bea612c992c
#
_cell.length_a   1.000
_cell.length_b   1.000
_cell.length_c   1.000
_cell.angle_alpha   90.00
_cell.angle_beta   90.00
_cell.angle_gamma   90.00
#
_symmetry.space_group_name_H-M   'P 1'
#
loop_
_entity.id
_entity.type
_entity.pdbx_description
1 polymer ?
#
loop_
_entity_poly.entity_id
_entity_poly.type
_entity_poly.pdbx_seq_one_letter_code
_entity_poly.pdbx_strand_id
1 'polypeptide(L)'
;MKFFNAQGEKFSDEMQLAIESLMDEPMTTVAPEFLADVITLPDAAGRYSEFCKSTFPAQINLNGLKIVVDCAHGATFSVAPMIFHELGADVISMGNTPDGININDGCGATDLKALLLAVRDHH
;
A
#
# COMPACT_ATOMS: atom_id res chain seq x y z
N MET A 1 -8.28 3.40 7.89
CA MET A 1 -8.95 3.24 6.57
C MET A 1 -8.98 4.59 5.86
N LYS A 2 -9.06 4.61 4.53
CA LYS A 2 -9.32 5.82 3.76
C LYS A 2 -10.61 5.62 2.97
N PHE A 3 -11.44 6.66 2.92
CA PHE A 3 -12.69 6.66 2.17
C PHE A 3 -12.61 7.68 1.03
N PHE A 4 -13.24 7.33 -0.07
CA PHE A 4 -13.29 8.15 -1.28
C PHE A 4 -14.74 8.31 -1.71
N ASN A 5 -15.05 9.44 -2.33
CA ASN A 5 -16.37 9.71 -2.91
C ASN A 5 -16.55 8.99 -4.26
N ALA A 6 -17.73 9.13 -4.86
CA ALA A 6 -18.04 8.53 -6.15
C ALA A 6 -17.15 9.04 -7.31
N GLN A 7 -16.47 10.17 -7.15
CA GLN A 7 -15.52 10.73 -8.10
C GLN A 7 -14.08 10.21 -7.88
N GLY A 8 -13.86 9.37 -6.86
CA GLY A 8 -12.53 8.88 -6.49
C GLY A 8 -11.68 9.88 -5.72
N GLU A 9 -12.28 10.93 -5.16
CA GLU A 9 -11.60 11.94 -4.36
C GLU A 9 -11.70 11.58 -2.88
N LYS A 10 -10.64 11.89 -2.10
CA LYS A 10 -10.67 11.75 -0.64
C LYS A 10 -11.81 12.62 -0.07
N PHE A 11 -12.52 12.11 0.94
CA PHE A 11 -13.54 12.90 1.64
C PHE A 11 -12.97 14.21 2.17
N SER A 12 -13.76 15.29 2.06
CA SER A 12 -13.44 16.58 2.67
C SER A 12 -13.37 16.47 4.19
N ASP A 13 -12.72 17.43 4.82
CA ASP A 13 -12.60 17.45 6.28
C ASP A 13 -13.97 17.57 6.95
N GLU A 14 -14.92 18.34 6.36
CA GLU A 14 -16.29 18.45 6.85
C GLU A 14 -17.01 17.09 6.80
N MET A 15 -16.85 16.33 5.74
CA MET A 15 -17.44 14.99 5.61
C MET A 15 -16.83 14.02 6.63
N GLN A 16 -15.52 14.08 6.84
CA GLN A 16 -14.83 13.25 7.82
C GLN A 16 -15.33 13.56 9.24
N LEU A 17 -15.43 14.84 9.62
CA LEU A 17 -15.96 15.27 10.92
C LEU A 17 -17.43 14.86 11.12
N ALA A 18 -18.24 14.93 10.08
CA ALA A 18 -19.62 14.47 10.14
C ALA A 18 -19.72 12.96 10.39
N ILE A 19 -18.86 12.15 9.75
CA ILE A 19 -18.80 10.70 9.98
C ILE A 19 -18.33 10.40 11.41
N GLU A 20 -17.29 11.09 11.88
CA GLU A 20 -16.77 10.93 13.25
C GLU A 20 -17.86 11.25 14.30
N SER A 21 -18.62 12.32 14.09
CA SER A 21 -19.74 12.68 14.97
C SER A 21 -20.83 11.60 15.02
N LEU A 22 -21.10 10.93 13.89
CA LEU A 22 -22.07 9.82 13.84
C LEU A 22 -21.61 8.57 14.60
N MET A 23 -20.31 8.41 14.84
CA MET A 23 -19.78 7.27 15.61
C MET A 23 -20.14 7.35 17.10
N ASP A 24 -20.43 8.55 17.61
CA ASP A 24 -20.85 8.79 18.99
C ASP A 24 -22.39 8.70 19.16
N GLU A 25 -23.13 8.60 18.07
CA GLU A 25 -24.59 8.48 18.08
C GLU A 25 -25.03 7.01 18.18
N PRO A 26 -26.24 6.72 18.69
CA PRO A 26 -26.81 5.38 18.69
C PRO A 26 -26.86 4.81 17.26
N MET A 27 -26.33 3.59 17.08
CA MET A 27 -26.30 2.95 15.78
C MET A 27 -27.71 2.73 15.24
N THR A 28 -27.99 3.29 14.06
CA THR A 28 -29.21 3.02 13.30
C THR A 28 -28.89 1.93 12.26
N THR A 29 -29.63 0.82 12.32
CA THR A 29 -29.44 -0.29 11.37
C THR A 29 -30.58 -0.31 10.35
N VAL A 30 -30.30 -0.78 9.17
CA VAL A 30 -31.32 -1.09 8.14
C VAL A 30 -31.78 -2.54 8.27
N ALA A 31 -32.94 -2.88 7.72
CA ALA A 31 -33.38 -4.25 7.65
C ALA A 31 -32.46 -5.08 6.74
N PRO A 32 -32.29 -6.40 7.00
CA PRO A 32 -31.32 -7.24 6.30
C PRO A 32 -31.43 -7.21 4.76
N GLU A 33 -32.63 -7.05 4.23
CA GLU A 33 -32.90 -6.98 2.79
C GLU A 33 -32.34 -5.73 2.11
N PHE A 34 -31.94 -4.71 2.90
CA PHE A 34 -31.30 -3.49 2.41
C PHE A 34 -29.78 -3.49 2.61
N LEU A 35 -29.19 -4.56 3.13
CA LEU A 35 -27.75 -4.71 3.23
C LEU A 35 -27.19 -4.99 1.84
N ALA A 36 -26.22 -4.18 1.43
CA ALA A 36 -25.49 -4.43 0.19
C ALA A 36 -24.37 -5.47 0.41
N ASP A 37 -24.07 -6.23 -0.62
CA ASP A 37 -22.93 -7.14 -0.61
C ASP A 37 -21.61 -6.37 -0.66
N VAL A 38 -20.59 -6.89 0.02
CA VAL A 38 -19.22 -6.40 -0.10
C VAL A 38 -18.62 -6.97 -1.38
N ILE A 39 -18.25 -6.08 -2.29
CA ILE A 39 -17.56 -6.46 -3.52
C ILE A 39 -16.06 -6.29 -3.32
N THR A 40 -15.32 -7.40 -3.42
CA THR A 40 -13.86 -7.36 -3.46
C THR A 40 -13.43 -7.11 -4.91
N LEU A 41 -12.59 -6.09 -5.11
CA LEU A 41 -11.99 -5.85 -6.41
C LEU A 41 -10.86 -6.86 -6.65
N PRO A 42 -11.03 -7.83 -7.56
CA PRO A 42 -9.95 -8.75 -7.89
C PRO A 42 -8.84 -7.99 -8.61
N ASP A 43 -7.60 -8.45 -8.41
CA ASP A 43 -6.43 -7.89 -9.09
C ASP A 43 -6.18 -6.37 -8.86
N ALA A 44 -6.59 -5.83 -7.72
CA ALA A 44 -6.36 -4.44 -7.39
C ALA A 44 -4.85 -4.10 -7.34
N ALA A 45 -4.04 -5.01 -6.82
CA ALA A 45 -2.58 -4.85 -6.75
C ALA A 45 -1.96 -4.81 -8.16
N GLY A 46 -2.34 -5.71 -9.06
CA GLY A 46 -1.87 -5.74 -10.45
C GLY A 46 -2.25 -4.46 -11.20
N ARG A 47 -3.50 -4.02 -11.12
CA ARG A 47 -3.95 -2.77 -11.73
C ARG A 47 -3.17 -1.55 -11.23
N TYR A 48 -2.93 -1.49 -9.92
CA TYR A 48 -2.14 -0.40 -9.34
C TYR A 48 -0.69 -0.44 -9.80
N SER A 49 -0.10 -1.64 -9.90
CA SER A 49 1.26 -1.83 -10.41
C SER A 49 1.39 -1.38 -11.87
N GLU A 50 0.43 -1.74 -12.73
CA GLU A 50 0.40 -1.27 -14.12
C GLU A 50 0.30 0.26 -14.19
N PHE A 51 -0.55 0.86 -13.37
CA PHE A 51 -0.65 2.31 -13.28
C PHE A 51 0.68 2.95 -12.86
N CYS A 52 1.33 2.45 -11.82
CA CYS A 52 2.63 2.96 -11.38
C CYS A 52 3.70 2.82 -12.48
N LYS A 53 3.78 1.67 -13.13
CA LYS A 53 4.73 1.44 -14.24
C LYS A 53 4.47 2.36 -15.43
N SER A 54 3.21 2.69 -15.71
CA SER A 54 2.86 3.61 -16.80
C SER A 54 3.40 5.03 -16.61
N THR A 55 3.71 5.41 -15.37
CA THR A 55 4.35 6.71 -15.06
C THR A 55 5.86 6.69 -15.23
N PHE A 56 6.45 5.49 -15.38
CA PHE A 56 7.90 5.33 -15.60
C PHE A 56 8.23 5.58 -17.08
N PRO A 57 9.31 6.32 -17.39
CA PRO A 57 9.64 6.62 -18.78
C PRO A 57 9.93 5.36 -19.59
N ALA A 58 9.22 5.16 -20.71
CA ALA A 58 9.32 3.95 -21.55
C ALA A 58 10.70 3.72 -22.19
N GLN A 59 11.56 4.74 -22.21
CA GLN A 59 12.90 4.71 -22.83
C GLN A 59 13.98 4.15 -21.91
N ILE A 60 13.67 3.99 -20.61
CA ILE A 60 14.62 3.49 -19.61
C ILE A 60 14.04 2.27 -18.89
N ASN A 61 14.91 1.52 -18.26
CA ASN A 61 14.55 0.40 -17.39
C ASN A 61 15.51 0.35 -16.19
N LEU A 62 15.28 -0.56 -15.28
CA LEU A 62 16.10 -0.74 -14.09
C LEU A 62 17.08 -1.94 -14.23
N ASN A 63 17.31 -2.45 -15.44
CA ASN A 63 18.21 -3.57 -15.66
C ASN A 63 19.62 -3.28 -15.11
N GLY A 64 20.14 -4.23 -14.35
CA GLY A 64 21.46 -4.13 -13.73
C GLY A 64 21.50 -3.33 -12.42
N LEU A 65 20.37 -2.76 -12.00
CA LEU A 65 20.28 -2.17 -10.67
C LEU A 65 19.85 -3.23 -9.66
N LYS A 66 20.53 -3.26 -8.52
CA LYS A 66 20.12 -4.02 -7.35
C LYS A 66 19.46 -3.04 -6.37
N ILE A 67 18.22 -3.34 -5.97
CA ILE A 67 17.40 -2.45 -5.15
C ILE A 67 16.98 -3.19 -3.88
N VAL A 68 17.32 -2.65 -2.72
CA VAL A 68 16.76 -3.10 -1.45
C VAL A 68 15.51 -2.28 -1.14
N VAL A 69 14.39 -2.95 -0.96
CA VAL A 69 13.08 -2.32 -0.68
C VAL A 69 12.64 -2.71 0.71
N ASP A 70 12.55 -1.73 1.60
CA ASP A 70 11.95 -1.89 2.92
C ASP A 70 10.50 -1.44 2.88
N CYS A 71 9.58 -2.38 3.00
CA CYS A 71 8.13 -2.15 2.95
C CYS A 71 7.53 -1.83 4.32
N ALA A 72 8.34 -1.83 5.39
CA ALA A 72 7.91 -1.52 6.76
C ALA A 72 6.71 -2.36 7.27
N HIS A 73 6.46 -3.54 6.70
CA HIS A 73 5.23 -4.33 6.86
C HIS A 73 3.94 -3.53 6.54
N GLY A 74 4.07 -2.51 5.69
CA GLY A 74 2.99 -1.61 5.29
C GLY A 74 2.30 -2.03 3.98
N ALA A 75 1.41 -1.19 3.48
CA ALA A 75 0.55 -1.47 2.33
C ALA A 75 1.30 -1.74 1.01
N THR A 76 2.56 -1.35 0.91
CA THR A 76 3.39 -1.57 -0.29
C THR A 76 4.07 -2.94 -0.33
N PHE A 77 3.86 -3.78 0.67
CA PHE A 77 4.58 -5.05 0.88
C PHE A 77 4.63 -5.97 -0.35
N SER A 78 3.56 -6.02 -1.14
CA SER A 78 3.50 -6.83 -2.35
C SER A 78 3.76 -6.01 -3.62
N VAL A 79 3.27 -4.77 -3.65
CA VAL A 79 3.25 -3.94 -4.86
C VAL A 79 4.62 -3.36 -5.17
N ALA A 80 5.34 -2.82 -4.19
CA ALA A 80 6.62 -2.16 -4.45
C ALA A 80 7.70 -3.14 -4.96
N PRO A 81 7.92 -4.32 -4.36
CA PRO A 81 8.86 -5.29 -4.92
C PRO A 81 8.49 -5.73 -6.33
N MET A 82 7.22 -5.95 -6.61
CA MET A 82 6.72 -6.37 -7.91
C MET A 82 7.00 -5.31 -8.99
N ILE A 83 6.69 -4.04 -8.73
CA ILE A 83 6.92 -2.94 -9.67
C ILE A 83 8.41 -2.85 -10.05
N PHE A 84 9.32 -2.82 -9.07
CA PHE A 84 10.74 -2.71 -9.34
C PHE A 84 11.30 -3.92 -10.09
N HIS A 85 10.82 -5.12 -9.74
CA HIS A 85 11.19 -6.34 -10.44
C HIS A 85 10.72 -6.31 -11.91
N GLU A 86 9.49 -5.93 -12.18
CA GLU A 86 8.93 -5.86 -13.53
C GLU A 86 9.56 -4.74 -14.39
N LEU A 87 10.12 -3.71 -13.75
CA LEU A 87 10.94 -2.70 -14.42
C LEU A 87 12.38 -3.16 -14.69
N GLY A 88 12.75 -4.37 -14.24
CA GLY A 88 14.03 -5.02 -14.57
C GLY A 88 15.07 -5.00 -13.46
N ALA A 89 14.75 -4.52 -12.25
CA ALA A 89 15.68 -4.52 -11.14
C ALA A 89 15.85 -5.91 -10.51
N ASP A 90 17.04 -6.17 -9.95
CA ASP A 90 17.28 -7.24 -8.98
C ASP A 90 16.83 -6.75 -7.60
N VAL A 91 15.71 -7.29 -7.12
CA VAL A 91 15.00 -6.76 -5.94
C VAL A 91 15.21 -7.64 -4.72
N ILE A 92 15.70 -7.03 -3.66
CA ILE A 92 15.78 -7.61 -2.32
C ILE A 92 14.71 -6.91 -1.45
N SER A 93 13.67 -7.64 -1.09
CA SER A 93 12.57 -7.09 -0.29
C SER A 93 12.70 -7.47 1.19
N MET A 94 12.40 -6.52 2.06
CA MET A 94 12.33 -6.70 3.50
C MET A 94 11.13 -5.96 4.08
N GLY A 95 10.74 -6.29 5.32
CA GLY A 95 9.54 -5.71 5.92
C GLY A 95 8.28 -5.97 5.08
N ASN A 96 8.17 -7.14 4.43
CA ASN A 96 7.11 -7.44 3.46
C ASN A 96 6.18 -8.59 3.87
N THR A 97 6.13 -8.92 5.15
CA THR A 97 5.24 -9.95 5.73
C THR A 97 4.34 -9.35 6.81
N PRO A 98 3.37 -8.48 6.44
CA PRO A 98 2.48 -7.85 7.42
C PRO A 98 1.61 -8.90 8.12
N ASP A 99 1.49 -8.78 9.45
CA ASP A 99 0.66 -9.65 10.29
C ASP A 99 -0.47 -8.88 11.02
N GLY A 100 -0.58 -7.58 10.78
CA GLY A 100 -1.58 -6.69 11.37
C GLY A 100 -1.11 -5.92 12.61
N ILE A 101 0.02 -6.30 13.22
CA ILE A 101 0.56 -5.65 14.43
C ILE A 101 2.04 -5.28 14.30
N ASN A 102 2.73 -5.69 13.25
CA ASN A 102 4.18 -5.52 13.06
C ASN A 102 4.58 -4.33 12.18
N ILE A 103 3.68 -3.38 11.92
CA ILE A 103 4.01 -2.17 11.17
C ILE A 103 5.21 -1.42 11.79
N ASN A 104 6.24 -1.13 10.98
CA ASN A 104 7.50 -0.50 11.38
C ASN A 104 8.31 -1.25 12.46
N ASP A 105 8.05 -2.52 12.69
CA ASP A 105 8.78 -3.29 13.69
C ASP A 105 10.19 -3.64 13.19
N GLY A 106 11.19 -2.93 13.73
CA GLY A 106 12.60 -3.08 13.36
C GLY A 106 12.94 -2.73 11.90
N CYS A 107 12.08 -2.00 11.23
CA CYS A 107 12.20 -1.62 9.81
C CYS A 107 11.51 -0.29 9.52
N GLY A 108 11.54 0.14 8.26
CA GLY A 108 10.89 1.36 7.79
C GLY A 108 11.73 2.62 7.93
N ALA A 109 11.16 3.75 7.54
CA ALA A 109 11.86 5.03 7.38
C ALA A 109 12.44 5.61 8.70
N THR A 110 11.97 5.14 9.84
CA THR A 110 12.43 5.61 11.16
C THR A 110 13.45 4.68 11.83
N ASP A 111 13.66 3.46 11.30
CA ASP A 111 14.72 2.54 11.73
C ASP A 111 15.42 1.93 10.51
N LEU A 112 16.48 2.57 10.06
CA LEU A 112 17.22 2.19 8.86
C LEU A 112 18.28 1.13 9.08
N LYS A 113 18.45 0.59 10.29
CA LYS A 113 19.56 -0.33 10.62
C LYS A 113 19.52 -1.58 9.75
N ALA A 114 18.37 -2.23 9.66
CA ALA A 114 18.21 -3.44 8.88
C ALA A 114 18.39 -3.17 7.37
N LEU A 115 17.87 -2.06 6.87
CA LEU A 115 18.05 -1.62 5.48
C LEU A 115 19.54 -1.40 5.14
N LEU A 116 20.27 -0.70 5.99
CA LEU A 116 21.70 -0.43 5.78
C LEU A 116 22.53 -1.71 5.80
N LEU A 117 22.19 -2.67 6.67
CA LEU A 117 22.83 -3.99 6.69
C LEU A 117 22.55 -4.75 5.39
N ALA A 118 21.29 -4.81 4.96
CA ALA A 118 20.91 -5.48 3.72
C ALA A 118 21.60 -4.88 2.48
N VAL A 119 21.67 -3.55 2.38
CA VAL A 119 22.41 -2.88 1.30
C VAL A 119 23.89 -3.27 1.30
N ARG A 120 24.52 -3.32 2.48
CA ARG A 120 25.94 -3.69 2.60
C ARG A 120 26.20 -5.15 2.26
N ASP A 121 25.28 -6.04 2.62
CA ASP A 121 25.47 -7.49 2.47
C ASP A 121 25.21 -7.96 1.02
N HIS A 122 24.53 -7.15 0.22
CA HIS A 122 24.11 -7.47 -1.15
C HIS A 122 24.80 -6.63 -2.24
N HIS A 123 25.99 -6.13 -2.00
CA HIS A 123 26.79 -5.34 -2.98
C HIS A 123 26.75 -5.87 -4.40
#